data_820a91052ef20ec873b7a49e4ad8abea
#
_entry.id   820a91052ef20ec873b7a49e4ad8abea
#
_cell.length_a   1.000
_cell.length_b   1.000
_cell.length_c   1.000
_cell.angle_alpha   90.00
_cell.angle_beta   90.00
_cell.angle_gamma   90.00
#
_symmetry.space_group_name_H-M   'P 1'
#
loop_
_entity.id
_entity.type
_entity.pdbx_description
1 polymer ?
#
loop_
_entity_poly.entity_id
_entity_poly.type
_entity_poly.pdbx_seq_one_letter_code
_entity_poly.pdbx_strand_id
1 'polypeptide(L)'
;MEKRHFRPYIQNQIVLFPERVDKDIAEDDPVRFISAIVDGLDLEPFKKLYYTMGRSPYHPKMMLKVIIYAYMNNVYSCREMEKRLLRDTHFIWLAGGEKPDFVTINRFRNRVKREINEIFTQLVLLLAERGLISLDVEYIDGTKIESKANKYTFVWRKNIERYRSNLIEKLRVLLQQVDDVIIQDQQAKPEVVEFTPTELTSIVEELKEALDKEPTPETKEAKAEHRKRKKQIKTLEEHRDKLAEYDQRIDQLGKRNSMSKTDPDATFMRMKEDAKGKGLAKPGYNLQIATENQIITDYALFPNPSDTCTLIPFLESFQERYDHLPTTVVADAGYGSEENYRFMEESEMNAYVKYNYFHQEQRPRYKNNPFLPDHLYYNAQENYYVCPMGQHLEFRETTTTKTSTGYTSESSIYEAKNCRGCPLRSQCYKGKEDRRKISVNHRLNSYKQKARTLLTSEKGIKHRKRRSVEPESVFGQMKNNMHYRRFRHFGQDKVLMDFAFFAIAFNLKKVAAQLKKTQENHPLPSQDATSRGKEGAERFEIITFTHFKPYLSKNVFSIAA
;
A
#
# COMPACT_ATOMS: atom_id res chain seq x y z
N MET A 1 -59.38 29.60 -20.73
CA MET A 1 -57.97 29.33 -20.36
C MET A 1 -57.91 29.28 -18.85
N GLU A 2 -57.67 28.11 -18.25
CA GLU A 2 -57.46 27.96 -16.82
C GLU A 2 -56.21 28.72 -16.40
N LYS A 3 -56.33 29.65 -15.48
CA LYS A 3 -55.16 30.36 -14.88
C LYS A 3 -54.36 29.37 -14.05
N ARG A 4 -53.21 28.99 -14.54
CA ARG A 4 -52.27 28.18 -13.74
C ARG A 4 -51.72 29.01 -12.59
N HIS A 5 -51.94 28.56 -11.36
CA HIS A 5 -51.40 29.19 -10.15
C HIS A 5 -50.03 28.61 -9.83
N PHE A 6 -49.01 29.46 -9.84
CA PHE A 6 -47.65 29.11 -9.40
C PHE A 6 -47.41 29.70 -8.01
N ARG A 7 -46.56 29.04 -7.22
CA ARG A 7 -46.08 29.63 -5.97
C ARG A 7 -45.30 30.91 -6.27
N PRO A 8 -45.42 31.96 -5.43
CA PRO A 8 -44.65 33.17 -5.64
C PRO A 8 -43.14 32.86 -5.58
N TYR A 9 -42.40 33.43 -6.53
CA TYR A 9 -40.96 33.30 -6.61
C TYR A 9 -40.35 34.69 -6.41
N ILE A 10 -39.79 34.93 -5.21
CA ILE A 10 -39.15 36.20 -4.84
C ILE A 10 -37.68 35.91 -4.55
N GLN A 11 -36.81 36.22 -5.50
CA GLN A 11 -35.38 35.91 -5.44
C GLN A 11 -34.64 36.72 -4.38
N ASN A 12 -35.11 37.94 -4.09
CA ASN A 12 -34.49 38.88 -3.14
C ASN A 12 -35.36 39.07 -1.90
N GLN A 13 -35.96 38.00 -1.38
CA GLN A 13 -36.76 38.06 -0.17
C GLN A 13 -35.87 38.40 1.02
N ILE A 14 -36.24 39.47 1.75
CA ILE A 14 -35.57 39.86 3.00
C ILE A 14 -36.10 38.97 4.11
N VAL A 15 -35.21 38.27 4.81
CA VAL A 15 -35.52 37.48 5.99
C VAL A 15 -35.21 38.36 7.22
N LEU A 16 -36.21 38.67 8.01
CA LEU A 16 -36.09 39.55 9.20
C LEU A 16 -35.29 38.88 10.33
N PHE A 17 -35.39 37.56 10.45
CA PHE A 17 -34.65 36.77 11.42
C PHE A 17 -33.91 35.66 10.70
N PRO A 18 -32.55 35.54 10.82
CA PRO A 18 -31.81 34.46 10.22
C PRO A 18 -32.24 33.12 10.83
N GLU A 19 -32.66 32.19 9.98
CA GLU A 19 -33.00 30.86 10.43
C GLU A 19 -31.73 30.08 10.79
N ARG A 20 -31.87 29.12 11.72
CA ARG A 20 -30.75 28.20 12.05
C ARG A 20 -30.49 27.29 10.85
N VAL A 21 -29.23 27.18 10.45
CA VAL A 21 -28.78 26.37 9.29
C VAL A 21 -29.15 24.89 9.44
N ASP A 22 -29.23 24.38 10.68
CA ASP A 22 -29.53 22.98 10.96
C ASP A 22 -31.01 22.60 10.73
N LYS A 23 -31.93 23.56 10.57
CA LYS A 23 -33.33 23.29 10.24
C LYS A 23 -33.51 22.68 8.86
N ASP A 24 -32.62 23.04 7.92
CA ASP A 24 -32.65 22.53 6.54
C ASP A 24 -31.95 21.16 6.40
N ILE A 25 -31.42 20.63 7.49
CA ILE A 25 -30.74 19.33 7.52
C ILE A 25 -31.64 18.32 8.22
N ALA A 26 -32.00 17.24 7.54
CA ALA A 26 -32.81 16.17 8.10
C ALA A 26 -32.17 15.58 9.39
N GLU A 27 -33.01 15.11 10.32
CA GLU A 27 -32.51 14.54 11.57
C GLU A 27 -31.69 13.25 11.36
N ASP A 28 -32.04 12.47 10.33
CA ASP A 28 -31.38 11.23 9.93
C ASP A 28 -30.25 11.45 8.90
N ASP A 29 -29.89 12.71 8.57
CA ASP A 29 -28.84 12.99 7.60
C ASP A 29 -27.48 12.49 8.10
N PRO A 30 -26.71 11.77 7.25
CA PRO A 30 -25.38 11.28 7.59
C PRO A 30 -24.42 12.35 8.10
N VAL A 31 -24.60 13.61 7.76
CA VAL A 31 -23.76 14.72 8.23
C VAL A 31 -23.83 14.89 9.75
N ARG A 32 -25.02 14.65 10.36
CA ARG A 32 -25.20 14.71 11.82
C ARG A 32 -24.45 13.55 12.51
N PHE A 33 -24.52 12.35 11.93
CA PHE A 33 -23.79 11.20 12.41
C PHE A 33 -22.27 11.44 12.40
N ILE A 34 -21.72 11.98 11.30
CA ILE A 34 -20.30 12.31 11.20
C ILE A 34 -19.91 13.34 12.25
N SER A 35 -20.73 14.39 12.41
CA SER A 35 -20.48 15.41 13.42
C SER A 35 -20.40 14.81 14.81
N ALA A 36 -21.33 13.94 15.18
CA ALA A 36 -21.38 13.29 16.49
C ALA A 36 -20.18 12.37 16.73
N ILE A 37 -19.79 11.56 15.73
CA ILE A 37 -18.62 10.68 15.84
C ILE A 37 -17.35 11.51 16.05
N VAL A 38 -17.10 12.51 15.20
CA VAL A 38 -15.89 13.34 15.31
C VAL A 38 -15.87 14.16 16.63
N ASP A 39 -17.04 14.52 17.15
CA ASP A 39 -17.13 15.18 18.46
C ASP A 39 -16.68 14.30 19.61
N GLY A 40 -16.78 13.00 19.45
CA GLY A 40 -16.38 12.01 20.44
C GLY A 40 -14.94 11.50 20.33
N LEU A 41 -14.26 11.77 19.23
CA LEU A 41 -12.87 11.36 19.09
C LEU A 41 -11.92 12.21 19.93
N ASP A 42 -10.87 11.60 20.46
CA ASP A 42 -9.79 12.33 21.11
C ASP A 42 -8.88 12.99 20.06
N LEU A 43 -8.88 14.32 20.07
CA LEU A 43 -8.07 15.14 19.17
C LEU A 43 -6.87 15.81 19.87
N GLU A 44 -6.49 15.34 21.07
CA GLU A 44 -5.30 15.86 21.74
C GLU A 44 -4.01 15.70 20.89
N PRO A 45 -3.81 14.59 20.10
CA PRO A 45 -2.70 14.51 19.17
C PRO A 45 -2.65 15.67 18.17
N PHE A 46 -3.82 16.13 17.68
CA PHE A 46 -3.89 17.29 16.79
C PHE A 46 -3.61 18.60 17.49
N LYS A 47 -4.13 18.79 18.71
CA LYS A 47 -3.94 20.04 19.48
C LYS A 47 -2.48 20.31 19.79
N LYS A 48 -1.70 19.26 20.09
CA LYS A 48 -0.24 19.34 20.33
C LYS A 48 0.56 19.91 19.16
N LEU A 49 0.00 19.89 17.94
CA LEU A 49 0.64 20.43 16.73
C LEU A 49 0.47 21.94 16.58
N TYR A 50 -0.29 22.58 17.45
CA TYR A 50 -0.56 24.02 17.39
C TYR A 50 0.22 24.79 18.45
N TYR A 51 0.74 25.96 18.07
CA TYR A 51 1.40 26.86 18.98
C TYR A 51 0.38 27.62 19.83
N THR A 52 0.76 27.95 21.06
CA THR A 52 -0.08 28.73 21.99
C THR A 52 -0.10 30.22 21.70
N MET A 53 0.84 30.71 20.89
CA MET A 53 0.98 32.12 20.50
C MET A 53 0.71 32.30 19.00
N GLY A 54 0.26 33.49 18.62
CA GLY A 54 -0.02 33.86 17.24
C GLY A 54 -1.51 33.99 16.91
N ARG A 55 -1.83 34.11 15.62
CA ARG A 55 -3.22 34.20 15.15
C ARG A 55 -3.96 32.88 15.45
N SER A 56 -5.16 32.98 16.01
CA SER A 56 -6.01 31.83 16.32
C SER A 56 -6.27 30.99 15.06
N PRO A 57 -5.89 29.69 15.08
CA PRO A 57 -6.16 28.79 13.97
C PRO A 57 -7.63 28.35 13.97
N TYR A 58 -8.11 27.83 12.84
CA TYR A 58 -9.38 27.12 12.79
C TYR A 58 -9.35 25.88 13.68
N HIS A 59 -10.47 25.58 14.31
CA HIS A 59 -10.57 24.46 15.26
C HIS A 59 -10.31 23.12 14.55
N PRO A 60 -9.37 22.27 15.04
CA PRO A 60 -9.03 21.00 14.39
C PRO A 60 -10.21 20.06 14.16
N LYS A 61 -11.14 20.01 15.11
CA LYS A 61 -12.37 19.23 15.04
C LYS A 61 -13.25 19.65 13.85
N MET A 62 -13.43 20.95 13.65
CA MET A 62 -14.18 21.50 12.52
C MET A 62 -13.52 21.14 11.19
N MET A 63 -12.20 21.32 11.09
CA MET A 63 -11.43 20.98 9.89
C MET A 63 -11.52 19.48 9.56
N LEU A 64 -11.49 18.64 10.58
CA LEU A 64 -11.62 17.18 10.42
C LEU A 64 -13.02 16.80 9.92
N LYS A 65 -14.09 17.36 10.52
CA LYS A 65 -15.49 17.15 10.08
C LYS A 65 -15.66 17.49 8.60
N VAL A 66 -15.20 18.68 8.20
CA VAL A 66 -15.29 19.16 6.81
C VAL A 66 -14.57 18.22 5.84
N ILE A 67 -13.34 17.80 6.15
CA ILE A 67 -12.57 16.94 5.27
C ILE A 67 -13.17 15.54 5.16
N ILE A 68 -13.57 14.93 6.27
CA ILE A 68 -14.20 13.60 6.26
C ILE A 68 -15.50 13.65 5.45
N TYR A 69 -16.35 14.63 5.68
CA TYR A 69 -17.61 14.77 4.92
C TYR A 69 -17.36 15.02 3.44
N ALA A 70 -16.32 15.79 3.10
CA ALA A 70 -15.90 15.98 1.72
C ALA A 70 -15.52 14.66 1.05
N TYR A 71 -14.70 13.83 1.70
CA TYR A 71 -14.29 12.52 1.16
C TYR A 71 -15.48 11.57 1.00
N MET A 72 -16.45 11.58 1.93
CA MET A 72 -17.69 10.80 1.78
C MET A 72 -18.49 11.18 0.54
N ASN A 73 -18.42 12.45 0.14
CA ASN A 73 -19.10 13.00 -1.04
C ASN A 73 -18.19 13.05 -2.29
N ASN A 74 -17.09 12.29 -2.30
CA ASN A 74 -16.13 12.21 -3.40
C ASN A 74 -15.42 13.55 -3.72
N VAL A 75 -15.41 14.47 -2.76
CA VAL A 75 -14.74 15.77 -2.86
C VAL A 75 -13.37 15.67 -2.20
N TYR A 76 -12.33 15.51 -3.01
CA TYR A 76 -10.96 15.33 -2.54
C TYR A 76 -10.08 16.56 -2.71
N SER A 77 -10.50 17.51 -3.55
CA SER A 77 -9.77 18.74 -3.84
C SER A 77 -10.06 19.80 -2.78
N CYS A 78 -9.00 20.37 -2.17
CA CYS A 78 -9.17 21.46 -1.22
C CYS A 78 -9.86 22.69 -1.82
N ARG A 79 -9.66 22.97 -3.13
CA ARG A 79 -10.37 24.06 -3.82
C ARG A 79 -11.87 23.80 -3.96
N GLU A 80 -12.25 22.54 -4.17
CA GLU A 80 -13.67 22.18 -4.21
C GLU A 80 -14.28 22.19 -2.82
N MET A 81 -13.53 21.80 -1.77
CA MET A 81 -13.97 21.94 -0.37
C MET A 81 -14.26 23.41 -0.02
N GLU A 82 -13.36 24.34 -0.38
CA GLU A 82 -13.56 25.78 -0.21
C GLU A 82 -14.84 26.26 -0.90
N LYS A 83 -15.10 25.83 -2.15
CA LYS A 83 -16.35 26.19 -2.85
C LYS A 83 -17.60 25.66 -2.15
N ARG A 84 -17.53 24.41 -1.62
CA ARG A 84 -18.63 23.81 -0.87
C ARG A 84 -18.91 24.55 0.43
N LEU A 85 -17.89 24.99 1.15
CA LEU A 85 -18.02 25.81 2.36
C LEU A 85 -18.74 27.15 2.12
N LEU A 86 -18.78 27.62 0.87
CA LEU A 86 -19.50 28.86 0.50
C LEU A 86 -20.93 28.64 0.03
N ARG A 87 -21.31 27.40 -0.36
CA ARG A 87 -22.54 27.14 -1.14
C ARG A 87 -23.39 25.98 -0.65
N ASP A 88 -22.80 25.06 0.14
CA ASP A 88 -23.44 23.81 0.55
C ASP A 88 -23.81 23.92 2.04
N THR A 89 -25.09 23.80 2.34
CA THR A 89 -25.66 23.95 3.69
C THR A 89 -25.00 23.00 4.69
N HIS A 90 -24.72 21.74 4.28
CA HIS A 90 -24.10 20.76 5.16
C HIS A 90 -22.65 21.14 5.52
N PHE A 91 -21.87 21.64 4.54
CA PHE A 91 -20.52 22.13 4.79
C PHE A 91 -20.52 23.40 5.65
N ILE A 92 -21.45 24.32 5.40
CA ILE A 92 -21.60 25.54 6.19
C ILE A 92 -21.93 25.19 7.65
N TRP A 93 -22.82 24.23 7.86
CA TRP A 93 -23.21 23.78 9.19
C TRP A 93 -22.04 23.11 9.93
N LEU A 94 -21.30 22.16 9.28
CA LEU A 94 -20.12 21.50 9.86
C LEU A 94 -19.02 22.49 10.23
N ALA A 95 -18.88 23.55 9.44
CA ALA A 95 -17.87 24.58 9.66
C ALA A 95 -18.32 25.66 10.67
N GLY A 96 -19.58 25.63 11.14
CA GLY A 96 -20.11 26.70 12.00
C GLY A 96 -20.10 28.06 11.32
N GLY A 97 -20.24 28.13 9.99
CA GLY A 97 -20.15 29.34 9.19
C GLY A 97 -18.74 29.81 8.83
N GLU A 98 -17.70 29.16 9.37
CA GLU A 98 -16.31 29.48 9.05
C GLU A 98 -15.95 29.07 7.61
N LYS A 99 -15.04 29.83 6.98
CA LYS A 99 -14.70 29.69 5.55
C LYS A 99 -13.20 29.57 5.34
N PRO A 100 -12.56 28.47 5.77
CA PRO A 100 -11.15 28.25 5.50
C PRO A 100 -10.90 28.16 4.00
N ASP A 101 -9.85 28.83 3.52
CA ASP A 101 -9.39 28.75 2.14
C ASP A 101 -8.73 27.40 1.82
N PHE A 102 -8.54 27.10 0.53
CA PHE A 102 -7.93 25.84 0.09
C PHE A 102 -6.49 25.64 0.58
N VAL A 103 -5.75 26.74 0.80
CA VAL A 103 -4.38 26.69 1.31
C VAL A 103 -4.38 26.27 2.77
N THR A 104 -5.31 26.83 3.57
CA THR A 104 -5.48 26.49 4.98
C THR A 104 -5.93 25.04 5.15
N ILE A 105 -6.88 24.56 4.34
CA ILE A 105 -7.29 23.14 4.33
C ILE A 105 -6.10 22.24 4.00
N ASN A 106 -5.32 22.58 2.98
CA ASN A 106 -4.15 21.78 2.62
C ASN A 106 -3.05 21.82 3.70
N ARG A 107 -2.82 22.97 4.33
CA ARG A 107 -1.87 23.08 5.45
C ARG A 107 -2.30 22.24 6.65
N PHE A 108 -3.60 22.23 6.98
CA PHE A 108 -4.13 21.37 8.02
C PHE A 108 -3.86 19.90 7.73
N ARG A 109 -4.23 19.39 6.55
CA ARG A 109 -3.95 18.00 6.13
C ARG A 109 -2.47 17.64 6.29
N ASN A 110 -1.57 18.47 5.79
CA ASN A 110 -0.12 18.23 5.91
C ASN A 110 0.38 18.29 7.36
N ARG A 111 -0.25 19.09 8.21
CA ARG A 111 0.11 19.20 9.63
C ARG A 111 -0.22 17.92 10.38
N VAL A 112 -1.39 17.36 10.17
CA VAL A 112 -1.90 16.16 10.87
C VAL A 112 -1.53 14.84 10.15
N LYS A 113 -0.55 14.86 9.25
CA LYS A 113 -0.27 13.73 8.35
C LYS A 113 0.14 12.43 9.05
N ARG A 114 0.70 12.50 10.25
CA ARG A 114 1.07 11.34 11.06
C ARG A 114 -0.06 10.96 12.02
N GLU A 115 -0.60 11.94 12.68
CA GLU A 115 -1.60 11.82 13.74
C GLU A 115 -2.97 11.34 13.22
N ILE A 116 -3.24 11.50 11.92
CA ILE A 116 -4.50 11.01 11.33
C ILE A 116 -4.64 9.48 11.39
N ASN A 117 -3.52 8.75 11.46
CA ASN A 117 -3.54 7.29 11.66
C ASN A 117 -4.06 6.91 13.04
N GLU A 118 -3.76 7.68 14.07
CA GLU A 118 -4.30 7.48 15.43
C GLU A 118 -5.82 7.68 15.44
N ILE A 119 -6.31 8.70 14.72
CA ILE A 119 -7.75 8.94 14.56
C ILE A 119 -8.45 7.79 13.83
N PHE A 120 -7.80 7.22 12.80
CA PHE A 120 -8.31 6.01 12.14
C PHE A 120 -8.39 4.84 13.12
N THR A 121 -7.34 4.61 13.91
CA THR A 121 -7.30 3.55 14.93
C THR A 121 -8.41 3.73 15.96
N GLN A 122 -8.59 4.94 16.52
CA GLN A 122 -9.67 5.24 17.44
C GLN A 122 -11.05 4.93 16.85
N LEU A 123 -11.27 5.30 15.58
CA LEU A 123 -12.54 4.98 14.91
C LEU A 123 -12.76 3.48 14.79
N VAL A 124 -11.74 2.72 14.37
CA VAL A 124 -11.86 1.26 14.22
C VAL A 124 -12.13 0.58 15.57
N LEU A 125 -11.42 0.97 16.62
CA LEU A 125 -11.66 0.48 17.98
C LEU A 125 -13.07 0.81 18.48
N LEU A 126 -13.57 2.02 18.20
CA LEU A 126 -14.95 2.40 18.51
C LEU A 126 -15.96 1.49 17.79
N LEU A 127 -15.70 1.12 16.53
CA LEU A 127 -16.57 0.20 15.78
C LEU A 127 -16.49 -1.24 16.32
N ALA A 128 -15.34 -1.67 16.82
CA ALA A 128 -15.17 -2.95 17.49
C ALA A 128 -15.92 -2.98 18.83
N GLU A 129 -15.79 -1.96 19.68
CA GLU A 129 -16.55 -1.82 20.92
C GLU A 129 -18.07 -1.85 20.71
N ARG A 130 -18.54 -1.42 19.54
CA ARG A 130 -19.95 -1.47 19.16
C ARG A 130 -20.37 -2.78 18.51
N GLY A 131 -19.49 -3.78 18.43
CA GLY A 131 -19.75 -5.08 17.85
C GLY A 131 -19.99 -5.09 16.35
N LEU A 132 -19.59 -4.05 15.63
CA LEU A 132 -19.71 -3.99 14.16
C LEU A 132 -18.60 -4.80 13.48
N ILE A 133 -17.47 -4.95 14.14
CA ILE A 133 -16.30 -5.75 13.75
C ILE A 133 -15.72 -6.42 15.00
N SER A 134 -14.90 -7.44 14.83
CA SER A 134 -14.25 -8.17 15.93
C SER A 134 -12.74 -8.00 15.98
N LEU A 135 -12.10 -7.66 14.86
CA LEU A 135 -10.65 -7.67 14.62
C LEU A 135 -10.00 -9.07 14.72
N ASP A 136 -10.83 -10.13 14.79
CA ASP A 136 -10.36 -11.52 14.87
C ASP A 136 -10.22 -12.18 13.50
N VAL A 137 -11.02 -11.77 12.52
CA VAL A 137 -11.07 -12.36 11.19
C VAL A 137 -10.83 -11.32 10.13
N GLU A 138 -9.62 -11.29 9.59
CA GLU A 138 -9.23 -10.30 8.62
C GLU A 138 -9.18 -10.84 7.19
N TYR A 139 -9.90 -10.17 6.29
CA TYR A 139 -9.86 -10.44 4.86
C TYR A 139 -8.88 -9.47 4.21
N ILE A 140 -7.70 -9.99 3.84
CA ILE A 140 -6.58 -9.19 3.32
C ILE A 140 -6.51 -9.31 1.80
N ASP A 141 -6.40 -8.17 1.12
CA ASP A 141 -6.15 -8.11 -0.31
C ASP A 141 -5.43 -6.80 -0.70
N GLY A 142 -4.73 -6.84 -1.84
CA GLY A 142 -3.95 -5.75 -2.36
C GLY A 142 -4.49 -5.19 -3.67
N THR A 143 -4.38 -3.87 -3.83
CA THR A 143 -4.69 -3.22 -5.08
C THR A 143 -3.66 -2.17 -5.45
N LYS A 144 -3.38 -2.06 -6.77
CA LYS A 144 -2.47 -1.05 -7.30
C LYS A 144 -3.21 0.23 -7.58
N ILE A 145 -2.73 1.34 -7.01
CA ILE A 145 -3.27 2.68 -7.23
C ILE A 145 -2.20 3.54 -7.88
N GLU A 146 -2.57 4.25 -8.95
CA GLU A 146 -1.68 5.13 -9.70
C GLU A 146 -1.23 6.32 -8.83
N SER A 147 0.07 6.62 -8.83
CA SER A 147 0.61 7.85 -8.25
C SER A 147 0.25 9.08 -9.10
N LYS A 148 0.31 10.26 -8.50
CA LYS A 148 0.22 11.53 -9.22
C LYS A 148 1.38 11.77 -10.20
N ALA A 149 2.44 10.98 -10.10
CA ALA A 149 3.66 11.13 -10.89
C ALA A 149 3.42 11.03 -12.40
N ASN A 150 4.31 11.68 -13.15
CA ASN A 150 4.31 11.58 -14.59
C ASN A 150 4.80 10.18 -15.03
N LYS A 151 4.02 9.49 -15.84
CA LYS A 151 4.31 8.13 -16.31
C LYS A 151 5.57 8.03 -17.20
N TYR A 152 6.05 9.14 -17.74
CA TYR A 152 7.25 9.16 -18.60
C TYR A 152 8.55 9.44 -17.84
N THR A 153 8.50 9.75 -16.54
CA THR A 153 9.68 10.04 -15.72
C THR A 153 10.18 8.80 -14.99
N PHE A 154 10.41 7.72 -15.71
CA PHE A 154 10.85 6.45 -15.14
C PHE A 154 12.37 6.38 -14.97
N VAL A 155 12.78 5.70 -13.92
CA VAL A 155 14.16 5.35 -13.60
C VAL A 155 14.20 3.85 -13.33
N TRP A 156 15.03 3.11 -14.09
CA TRP A 156 15.21 1.68 -13.95
C TRP A 156 16.59 1.37 -13.36
N ARG A 157 16.66 0.56 -12.31
CA ARG A 157 17.91 0.12 -11.65
C ARG A 157 18.94 -0.35 -12.67
N LYS A 158 18.59 -1.32 -13.51
CA LYS A 158 19.50 -1.88 -14.53
C LYS A 158 20.10 -0.82 -15.45
N ASN A 159 19.35 0.24 -15.77
CA ASN A 159 19.85 1.30 -16.63
C ASN A 159 20.82 2.20 -15.88
N ILE A 160 20.51 2.56 -14.64
CA ILE A 160 21.40 3.41 -13.82
C ILE A 160 22.71 2.68 -13.52
N GLU A 161 22.66 1.42 -13.12
CA GLU A 161 23.84 0.61 -12.85
C GLU A 161 24.72 0.50 -14.11
N ARG A 162 24.12 0.28 -15.28
CA ARG A 162 24.85 0.31 -16.56
C ARG A 162 25.45 1.69 -16.87
N TYR A 163 24.70 2.77 -16.65
CA TYR A 163 25.21 4.14 -16.90
C TYR A 163 26.33 4.50 -15.92
N ARG A 164 26.20 4.09 -14.66
CA ARG A 164 27.23 4.24 -13.63
C ARG A 164 28.52 3.50 -14.04
N SER A 165 28.42 2.23 -14.41
CA SER A 165 29.56 1.43 -14.85
C SER A 165 30.25 2.04 -16.08
N ASN A 166 29.49 2.48 -17.08
CA ASN A 166 30.02 3.14 -18.25
C ASN A 166 30.67 4.52 -17.92
N LEU A 167 30.16 5.21 -16.91
CA LEU A 167 30.73 6.47 -16.44
C LEU A 167 32.05 6.26 -15.71
N ILE A 168 32.13 5.23 -14.86
CA ILE A 168 33.36 4.84 -14.16
C ILE A 168 34.46 4.49 -15.18
N GLU A 169 34.13 3.76 -16.24
CA GLU A 169 35.09 3.43 -17.29
C GLU A 169 35.61 4.67 -18.01
N LYS A 170 34.73 5.63 -18.32
CA LYS A 170 35.13 6.91 -18.90
C LYS A 170 36.02 7.74 -17.95
N LEU A 171 35.72 7.70 -16.66
CA LEU A 171 36.52 8.36 -15.63
C LEU A 171 37.93 7.74 -15.56
N ARG A 172 38.05 6.41 -15.62
CA ARG A 172 39.36 5.72 -15.67
C ARG A 172 40.21 6.19 -16.84
N VAL A 173 39.61 6.20 -18.05
CA VAL A 173 40.32 6.68 -19.26
C VAL A 173 40.71 8.14 -19.14
N LEU A 174 39.83 8.98 -18.59
CA LEU A 174 40.12 10.43 -18.46
C LEU A 174 41.21 10.71 -17.42
N LEU A 175 41.19 10.01 -16.29
CA LEU A 175 42.21 10.13 -15.25
C LEU A 175 43.57 9.61 -15.73
N GLN A 176 43.65 8.50 -16.49
CA GLN A 176 44.89 8.07 -17.12
C GLN A 176 45.50 9.13 -18.04
N GLN A 177 44.66 9.81 -18.84
CA GLN A 177 45.13 10.89 -19.71
C GLN A 177 45.61 12.13 -18.94
N VAL A 178 45.08 12.34 -17.73
CA VAL A 178 45.51 13.43 -16.82
C VAL A 178 46.78 13.02 -16.08
N ASP A 179 46.88 11.78 -15.63
CA ASP A 179 48.07 11.22 -14.95
C ASP A 179 49.29 11.24 -15.85
N ASP A 180 49.18 10.89 -17.14
CA ASP A 180 50.30 10.93 -18.10
C ASP A 180 50.91 12.34 -18.24
N VAL A 181 50.17 13.38 -17.83
CA VAL A 181 50.62 14.77 -17.82
C VAL A 181 51.23 15.19 -16.47
N ILE A 182 50.80 14.56 -15.35
CA ILE A 182 51.23 14.92 -13.97
C ILE A 182 52.42 14.03 -13.52
N ILE A 183 52.50 12.78 -13.99
CA ILE A 183 53.49 11.78 -13.53
C ILE A 183 54.90 12.06 -14.01
N GLN A 184 55.17 13.11 -14.80
CA GLN A 184 56.57 13.52 -15.03
C GLN A 184 57.29 14.01 -13.76
N ASP A 185 56.59 14.26 -12.66
CA ASP A 185 57.18 14.87 -11.47
C ASP A 185 57.01 14.18 -10.10
N GLN A 186 56.18 13.16 -9.92
CA GLN A 186 56.11 12.51 -8.59
C GLN A 186 55.71 11.02 -8.61
N GLN A 187 56.45 10.24 -7.81
CA GLN A 187 56.26 8.83 -7.53
C GLN A 187 55.07 8.58 -6.62
N ALA A 188 54.42 7.43 -6.88
CA ALA A 188 53.40 6.72 -6.13
C ALA A 188 51.95 6.88 -6.60
N LYS A 189 51.46 5.82 -7.27
CA LYS A 189 50.05 5.60 -7.61
C LYS A 189 49.29 5.07 -6.43
N PRO A 190 48.11 5.63 -6.04
CA PRO A 190 47.10 4.84 -5.38
C PRO A 190 46.32 4.03 -6.41
N GLU A 191 46.30 2.73 -6.26
CA GLU A 191 45.40 1.84 -6.98
C GLU A 191 43.97 2.11 -6.52
N VAL A 192 43.27 3.02 -7.21
CA VAL A 192 41.87 3.36 -6.90
C VAL A 192 40.99 2.24 -7.42
N VAL A 193 40.57 1.33 -6.54
CA VAL A 193 39.72 0.18 -6.85
C VAL A 193 38.28 0.58 -7.08
N GLU A 194 37.78 1.65 -6.43
CA GLU A 194 36.45 2.22 -6.62
C GLU A 194 36.51 3.75 -6.62
N PHE A 195 35.83 4.40 -7.58
CA PHE A 195 35.69 5.85 -7.62
C PHE A 195 34.46 6.29 -6.84
N THR A 196 34.68 6.95 -5.73
CA THR A 196 33.62 7.65 -5.00
C THR A 196 33.52 9.11 -5.42
N PRO A 197 32.35 9.76 -5.36
CA PRO A 197 32.22 11.19 -5.62
C PRO A 197 33.13 12.06 -4.74
N THR A 198 33.42 11.61 -3.51
CA THR A 198 34.29 12.31 -2.54
C THR A 198 35.74 12.30 -3.00
N GLU A 199 36.27 11.15 -3.40
CA GLU A 199 37.64 11.01 -3.94
C GLU A 199 37.82 11.84 -5.24
N LEU A 200 36.81 11.83 -6.12
CA LEU A 200 36.84 12.66 -7.32
C LEU A 200 36.83 14.15 -6.99
N THR A 201 36.22 14.57 -5.89
CA THR A 201 36.25 15.97 -5.44
C THR A 201 37.67 16.37 -5.06
N SER A 202 38.36 15.55 -4.25
CA SER A 202 39.77 15.84 -3.87
C SER A 202 40.69 15.93 -5.11
N ILE A 203 40.55 14.96 -6.04
CA ILE A 203 41.33 14.97 -7.29
C ILE A 203 41.08 16.24 -8.12
N VAL A 204 39.82 16.66 -8.26
CA VAL A 204 39.44 17.85 -9.01
C VAL A 204 39.99 19.11 -8.35
N GLU A 205 39.97 19.17 -7.01
CA GLU A 205 40.52 20.32 -6.25
C GLU A 205 42.04 20.40 -6.41
N GLU A 206 42.75 19.28 -6.27
CA GLU A 206 44.20 19.22 -6.51
C GLU A 206 44.58 19.64 -7.93
N LEU A 207 43.83 19.18 -8.94
CA LEU A 207 44.08 19.56 -10.33
C LEU A 207 43.80 21.04 -10.60
N LYS A 208 42.80 21.65 -9.94
CA LYS A 208 42.56 23.09 -10.03
C LYS A 208 43.66 23.89 -9.39
N GLU A 209 44.07 23.51 -8.18
CA GLU A 209 45.18 24.20 -7.49
C GLU A 209 46.49 24.12 -8.29
N ALA A 210 46.76 22.96 -8.92
CA ALA A 210 47.91 22.79 -9.79
C ALA A 210 47.81 23.72 -11.02
N LEU A 211 46.65 23.80 -11.65
CA LEU A 211 46.42 24.67 -12.82
C LEU A 211 46.51 26.15 -12.47
N ASP A 212 46.06 26.59 -11.29
CA ASP A 212 46.10 27.99 -10.83
C ASP A 212 47.51 28.41 -10.41
N LYS A 213 48.38 27.47 -10.05
CA LYS A 213 49.81 27.72 -9.72
C LYS A 213 50.69 27.78 -10.98
N GLU A 214 50.19 27.36 -12.16
CA GLU A 214 50.94 27.46 -13.41
C GLU A 214 51.13 28.92 -13.87
N PRO A 215 52.33 29.32 -14.36
CA PRO A 215 52.53 30.66 -14.89
C PRO A 215 51.67 30.90 -16.13
N THR A 216 51.28 32.15 -16.36
CA THR A 216 50.42 32.52 -17.50
C THR A 216 51.07 32.10 -18.84
N PRO A 217 50.43 31.26 -19.64
CA PRO A 217 51.05 30.73 -20.85
C PRO A 217 51.24 31.79 -21.91
N GLU A 218 52.49 31.97 -22.36
CA GLU A 218 52.84 33.01 -23.36
C GLU A 218 52.76 32.48 -24.79
N THR A 219 53.15 31.22 -25.02
CA THR A 219 53.18 30.63 -26.36
C THR A 219 51.81 30.11 -26.81
N LYS A 220 51.62 30.01 -28.14
CA LYS A 220 50.37 29.54 -28.73
C LYS A 220 50.06 28.08 -28.36
N GLU A 221 51.10 27.25 -28.24
CA GLU A 221 51.04 25.84 -27.87
C GLU A 221 50.71 25.66 -26.37
N ALA A 222 51.37 26.43 -25.49
CA ALA A 222 51.08 26.44 -24.06
C ALA A 222 49.63 26.90 -23.75
N LYS A 223 49.11 27.87 -24.49
CA LYS A 223 47.71 28.31 -24.39
C LYS A 223 46.73 27.23 -24.83
N ALA A 224 47.05 26.44 -25.84
CA ALA A 224 46.23 25.33 -26.30
C ALA A 224 46.19 24.21 -25.25
N GLU A 225 47.33 23.90 -24.64
CA GLU A 225 47.45 22.87 -23.62
C GLU A 225 46.73 23.23 -22.31
N HIS A 226 46.90 24.49 -21.85
CA HIS A 226 46.18 25.02 -20.72
C HIS A 226 44.63 24.98 -20.93
N ARG A 227 44.14 25.27 -22.14
CA ARG A 227 42.72 25.14 -22.49
C ARG A 227 42.27 23.69 -22.47
N LYS A 228 43.11 22.78 -22.92
CA LYS A 228 42.80 21.31 -22.89
C LYS A 228 42.67 20.82 -21.46
N ARG A 229 43.61 21.16 -20.56
CA ARG A 229 43.58 20.81 -19.13
C ARG A 229 42.33 21.38 -18.44
N LYS A 230 42.03 22.66 -18.67
CA LYS A 230 40.82 23.29 -18.14
C LYS A 230 39.54 22.58 -18.60
N LYS A 231 39.48 22.12 -19.85
CA LYS A 231 38.37 21.35 -20.38
C LYS A 231 38.28 19.96 -19.75
N GLN A 232 39.41 19.29 -19.49
CA GLN A 232 39.45 17.99 -18.81
C GLN A 232 38.95 18.10 -17.37
N ILE A 233 39.41 19.11 -16.61
CA ILE A 233 38.93 19.36 -15.25
C ILE A 233 37.42 19.58 -15.24
N LYS A 234 36.89 20.41 -16.14
CA LYS A 234 35.44 20.63 -16.25
C LYS A 234 34.68 19.34 -16.57
N THR A 235 35.24 18.49 -17.43
CA THR A 235 34.63 17.18 -17.74
C THR A 235 34.65 16.22 -16.54
N LEU A 236 35.72 16.28 -15.73
CA LEU A 236 35.79 15.50 -14.47
C LEU A 236 34.72 15.96 -13.46
N GLU A 237 34.52 17.29 -13.34
CA GLU A 237 33.45 17.83 -12.49
C GLU A 237 32.06 17.37 -12.94
N GLU A 238 31.78 17.47 -14.25
CA GLU A 238 30.51 17.02 -14.81
C GLU A 238 30.29 15.51 -14.60
N HIS A 239 31.35 14.71 -14.66
CA HIS A 239 31.30 13.27 -14.42
C HIS A 239 31.13 12.94 -12.94
N ARG A 240 31.81 13.65 -12.02
CA ARG A 240 31.63 13.58 -10.58
C ARG A 240 30.17 13.85 -10.19
N ASP A 241 29.60 14.94 -10.69
CA ASP A 241 28.23 15.33 -10.38
C ASP A 241 27.22 14.29 -10.88
N LYS A 242 27.47 13.72 -12.07
CA LYS A 242 26.66 12.62 -12.61
C LYS A 242 26.81 11.33 -11.81
N LEU A 243 28.01 11.02 -11.32
CA LEU A 243 28.24 9.85 -10.48
C LEU A 243 27.47 9.98 -9.17
N ALA A 244 27.56 11.14 -8.52
CA ALA A 244 26.80 11.47 -7.33
C ALA A 244 25.27 11.37 -7.56
N GLU A 245 24.78 11.84 -8.70
CA GLU A 245 23.37 11.69 -9.09
C GLU A 245 22.97 10.22 -9.25
N TYR A 246 23.82 9.38 -9.86
CA TYR A 246 23.52 7.95 -10.01
C TYR A 246 23.53 7.22 -8.68
N ASP A 247 24.49 7.50 -7.81
CA ASP A 247 24.58 6.93 -6.47
C ASP A 247 23.36 7.31 -5.63
N GLN A 248 23.00 8.59 -5.60
CA GLN A 248 21.79 9.05 -4.94
C GLN A 248 20.51 8.35 -5.45
N ARG A 249 20.42 8.13 -6.76
CA ARG A 249 19.27 7.41 -7.35
C ARG A 249 19.26 5.92 -6.98
N ILE A 250 20.42 5.28 -6.89
CA ILE A 250 20.55 3.88 -6.44
C ILE A 250 20.10 3.77 -4.99
N ASP A 251 20.52 4.70 -4.14
CA ASP A 251 20.10 4.76 -2.74
C ASP A 251 18.59 4.96 -2.59
N GLN A 252 18.02 5.90 -3.34
CA GLN A 252 16.56 6.14 -3.40
C GLN A 252 15.78 4.92 -3.90
N LEU A 253 16.35 4.13 -4.80
CA LEU A 253 15.73 2.88 -5.27
C LEU A 253 15.67 1.82 -4.15
N GLY A 254 16.63 1.81 -3.22
CA GLY A 254 16.74 0.77 -2.20
C GLY A 254 16.74 -0.63 -2.84
N LYS A 255 15.80 -1.50 -2.49
CA LYS A 255 15.64 -2.84 -3.10
C LYS A 255 14.75 -2.85 -4.37
N ARG A 256 14.19 -1.73 -4.78
CA ARG A 256 13.25 -1.63 -5.91
C ARG A 256 13.96 -1.66 -7.27
N ASN A 257 13.29 -2.14 -8.28
CA ASN A 257 13.79 -2.19 -9.67
C ASN A 257 13.50 -0.92 -10.47
N SER A 258 12.59 -0.08 -9.98
CA SER A 258 12.18 1.15 -10.67
C SER A 258 11.61 2.19 -9.72
N MET A 259 11.70 3.45 -10.10
CA MET A 259 11.04 4.57 -9.43
C MET A 259 10.67 5.65 -10.44
N SER A 260 9.84 6.62 -10.03
CA SER A 260 9.57 7.83 -10.80
C SER A 260 10.46 8.99 -10.33
N LYS A 261 10.97 9.81 -11.24
CA LYS A 261 11.73 11.03 -10.87
C LYS A 261 10.88 12.06 -10.12
N THR A 262 9.58 12.10 -10.39
CA THR A 262 8.65 13.07 -9.79
C THR A 262 8.03 12.57 -8.49
N ASP A 263 8.09 11.26 -8.23
CA ASP A 263 7.66 10.62 -6.99
C ASP A 263 8.59 9.43 -6.70
N PRO A 264 9.73 9.67 -6.04
CA PRO A 264 10.75 8.63 -5.81
C PRO A 264 10.23 7.41 -5.04
N ASP A 265 9.17 7.56 -4.23
CA ASP A 265 8.58 6.45 -3.47
C ASP A 265 7.67 5.56 -4.34
N ALA A 266 7.17 6.09 -5.46
CA ALA A 266 6.32 5.33 -6.38
C ALA A 266 7.15 4.38 -7.26
N THR A 267 6.69 3.13 -7.36
CA THR A 267 7.30 2.09 -8.21
C THR A 267 6.47 1.87 -9.46
N PHE A 268 7.11 1.56 -10.57
CA PHE A 268 6.40 1.22 -11.82
C PHE A 268 5.76 -0.16 -11.72
N MET A 269 4.44 -0.20 -11.83
CA MET A 269 3.61 -1.40 -11.68
C MET A 269 2.66 -1.54 -12.87
N ARG A 270 2.31 -2.77 -13.22
CA ARG A 270 1.21 -3.03 -14.16
C ARG A 270 -0.12 -2.78 -13.45
N MET A 271 -0.92 -1.85 -13.96
CA MET A 271 -2.26 -1.57 -13.46
C MET A 271 -3.26 -2.57 -14.04
N LYS A 272 -4.14 -3.14 -13.19
CA LYS A 272 -5.18 -4.12 -13.62
C LYS A 272 -6.24 -3.49 -14.54
N GLU A 273 -6.39 -2.17 -14.50
CA GLU A 273 -7.51 -1.42 -15.09
C GLU A 273 -7.21 -0.78 -16.46
N ASP A 274 -6.13 -1.19 -17.12
CA ASP A 274 -5.83 -0.65 -18.44
C ASP A 274 -6.80 -1.25 -19.47
N ALA A 275 -7.76 -0.44 -19.92
CA ALA A 275 -8.84 -0.81 -20.86
C ALA A 275 -8.37 -1.43 -22.18
N LYS A 276 -7.09 -1.29 -22.53
CA LYS A 276 -6.48 -1.87 -23.74
C LYS A 276 -5.80 -3.22 -23.53
N GLY A 277 -5.87 -3.80 -22.32
CA GLY A 277 -5.34 -5.13 -22.03
C GLY A 277 -3.82 -5.30 -22.16
N LYS A 278 -3.08 -4.24 -22.49
CA LYS A 278 -1.62 -4.28 -22.67
C LYS A 278 -0.84 -4.04 -21.38
N GLY A 279 -1.53 -3.76 -20.26
CA GLY A 279 -0.94 -3.63 -18.94
C GLY A 279 0.26 -2.66 -18.91
N LEU A 280 0.04 -1.40 -19.31
CA LEU A 280 1.06 -0.37 -19.24
C LEU A 280 1.55 -0.23 -17.79
N ALA A 281 2.86 -0.26 -17.61
CA ALA A 281 3.47 0.05 -16.33
C ALA A 281 3.31 1.56 -16.05
N LYS A 282 2.76 1.89 -14.89
CA LYS A 282 2.60 3.26 -14.39
C LYS A 282 3.21 3.37 -12.99
N PRO A 283 3.70 4.56 -12.61
CA PRO A 283 4.14 4.77 -11.24
C PRO A 283 2.94 4.65 -10.30
N GLY A 284 3.08 3.87 -9.24
CA GLY A 284 2.02 3.61 -8.29
C GLY A 284 2.50 2.98 -7.00
N TYR A 285 1.55 2.73 -6.14
CA TYR A 285 1.72 2.08 -4.86
C TYR A 285 0.84 0.83 -4.80
N ASN A 286 1.32 -0.20 -4.16
CA ASN A 286 0.54 -1.37 -3.80
C ASN A 286 -0.12 -1.09 -2.45
N LEU A 287 -1.41 -0.79 -2.48
CA LEU A 287 -2.23 -0.58 -1.29
C LEU A 287 -2.75 -1.92 -0.81
N GLN A 288 -2.38 -2.31 0.39
CA GLN A 288 -2.94 -3.44 1.11
C GLN A 288 -4.01 -2.94 2.06
N ILE A 289 -5.13 -3.65 2.14
CA ILE A 289 -6.17 -3.42 3.13
C ILE A 289 -6.56 -4.72 3.82
N ALA A 290 -6.92 -4.61 5.09
CA ALA A 290 -7.67 -5.61 5.81
C ALA A 290 -9.12 -5.14 5.95
N THR A 291 -10.06 -6.07 5.89
CA THR A 291 -11.48 -5.74 6.02
C THR A 291 -12.22 -6.78 6.85
N GLU A 292 -13.18 -6.31 7.63
CA GLU A 292 -14.21 -7.14 8.28
C GLU A 292 -15.57 -6.48 8.11
N ASN A 293 -16.58 -7.21 7.67
CA ASN A 293 -17.92 -6.67 7.36
C ASN A 293 -17.91 -5.52 6.33
N GLN A 294 -16.91 -5.54 5.40
CA GLN A 294 -16.64 -4.47 4.42
C GLN A 294 -16.26 -3.13 5.06
N ILE A 295 -15.84 -3.12 6.32
CA ILE A 295 -15.20 -2.00 7.01
C ILE A 295 -13.69 -2.20 6.85
N ILE A 296 -12.97 -1.15 6.51
CA ILE A 296 -11.51 -1.17 6.45
C ILE A 296 -11.00 -1.17 7.89
N THR A 297 -10.36 -2.25 8.31
CA THR A 297 -9.80 -2.44 9.65
C THR A 297 -8.34 -1.99 9.71
N ASP A 298 -7.58 -2.25 8.63
CA ASP A 298 -6.21 -1.74 8.51
C ASP A 298 -5.83 -1.46 7.04
N TYR A 299 -4.75 -0.69 6.84
CA TYR A 299 -4.21 -0.39 5.53
C TYR A 299 -2.71 -0.07 5.62
N ALA A 300 -1.98 -0.45 4.57
CA ALA A 300 -0.58 -0.08 4.38
C ALA A 300 -0.23 0.10 2.91
N LEU A 301 0.82 0.90 2.64
CA LEU A 301 1.33 1.15 1.30
C LEU A 301 2.69 0.48 1.11
N PHE A 302 2.80 -0.32 0.07
CA PHE A 302 4.04 -1.00 -0.26
C PHE A 302 4.58 -0.57 -1.63
N PRO A 303 5.89 -0.41 -1.74
CA PRO A 303 6.53 -0.15 -3.03
C PRO A 303 6.64 -1.43 -3.90
N ASN A 304 6.42 -2.60 -3.32
CA ASN A 304 6.54 -3.88 -4.02
C ASN A 304 5.30 -4.19 -4.86
N PRO A 305 5.45 -4.50 -6.17
CA PRO A 305 4.32 -4.86 -7.02
C PRO A 305 3.69 -6.22 -6.70
N SER A 306 4.41 -7.11 -5.98
CA SER A 306 3.96 -8.44 -5.59
C SER A 306 3.41 -8.45 -4.18
N ASP A 307 2.26 -9.11 -4.00
CA ASP A 307 1.59 -9.24 -2.70
C ASP A 307 2.28 -10.26 -1.78
N THR A 308 3.09 -11.16 -2.33
CA THR A 308 3.81 -12.21 -1.58
C THR A 308 4.69 -11.65 -0.45
N CYS A 309 5.33 -10.50 -0.69
CA CYS A 309 6.27 -9.89 0.26
C CYS A 309 5.58 -8.85 1.18
N THR A 310 4.26 -8.67 1.10
CA THR A 310 3.57 -7.61 1.84
C THR A 310 2.81 -8.13 3.05
N LEU A 311 2.51 -9.43 3.13
CA LEU A 311 1.65 -9.98 4.18
C LEU A 311 2.27 -9.84 5.58
N ILE A 312 3.51 -10.28 5.75
CA ILE A 312 4.18 -10.22 7.07
C ILE A 312 4.29 -8.78 7.56
N PRO A 313 4.90 -7.83 6.82
CA PRO A 313 4.99 -6.46 7.30
C PRO A 313 3.62 -5.77 7.45
N PHE A 314 2.59 -6.25 6.75
CA PHE A 314 1.22 -5.77 6.95
C PHE A 314 0.63 -6.28 8.27
N LEU A 315 0.82 -7.55 8.61
CA LEU A 315 0.36 -8.13 9.87
C LEU A 315 1.15 -7.57 11.07
N GLU A 316 2.44 -7.29 10.91
CA GLU A 316 3.24 -6.58 11.90
C GLU A 316 2.69 -5.17 12.16
N SER A 317 2.33 -4.43 11.11
CA SER A 317 1.66 -3.12 11.23
C SER A 317 0.29 -3.21 11.93
N PHE A 318 -0.47 -4.28 11.66
CA PHE A 318 -1.73 -4.56 12.35
C PHE A 318 -1.49 -4.79 13.86
N GLN A 319 -0.48 -5.59 14.20
CA GLN A 319 -0.10 -5.84 15.58
C GLN A 319 0.37 -4.57 16.31
N GLU A 320 1.17 -3.73 15.64
CA GLU A 320 1.58 -2.42 16.18
C GLU A 320 0.38 -1.50 16.45
N ARG A 321 -0.67 -1.61 15.64
CA ARG A 321 -1.85 -0.76 15.75
C ARG A 321 -2.82 -1.20 16.83
N TYR A 322 -2.99 -2.51 17.03
CA TYR A 322 -4.04 -3.10 17.89
C TYR A 322 -3.51 -3.93 19.06
N ASP A 323 -2.18 -4.04 19.22
CA ASP A 323 -1.51 -4.85 20.25
C ASP A 323 -1.78 -6.36 20.19
N HIS A 324 -2.40 -6.84 19.10
CA HIS A 324 -2.64 -8.25 18.85
C HIS A 324 -2.67 -8.57 17.34
N LEU A 325 -2.49 -9.85 17.02
CA LEU A 325 -2.68 -10.36 15.66
C LEU A 325 -4.10 -10.94 15.50
N PRO A 326 -4.68 -10.93 14.27
CA PRO A 326 -5.96 -11.57 14.04
C PRO A 326 -5.83 -13.09 14.20
N THR A 327 -6.84 -13.75 14.76
CA THR A 327 -6.85 -15.22 14.91
C THR A 327 -7.03 -15.94 13.57
N THR A 328 -7.59 -15.26 12.58
CA THR A 328 -7.90 -15.82 11.27
C THR A 328 -7.56 -14.84 10.16
N VAL A 329 -6.74 -15.29 9.21
CA VAL A 329 -6.36 -14.54 8.01
C VAL A 329 -6.93 -15.22 6.78
N VAL A 330 -7.64 -14.44 5.95
CA VAL A 330 -8.23 -14.90 4.69
C VAL A 330 -7.65 -14.07 3.54
N ALA A 331 -6.85 -14.70 2.67
CA ALA A 331 -6.22 -14.01 1.55
C ALA A 331 -6.19 -14.86 0.27
N ASP A 332 -5.78 -14.26 -0.84
CA ASP A 332 -5.73 -14.97 -2.12
C ASP A 332 -4.40 -15.73 -2.32
N ALA A 333 -4.24 -16.34 -3.51
CA ALA A 333 -3.07 -17.15 -3.84
C ALA A 333 -1.78 -16.31 -4.01
N GLY A 334 -1.88 -15.01 -4.15
CA GLY A 334 -0.74 -14.11 -4.20
C GLY A 334 0.06 -14.10 -2.89
N TYR A 335 -0.58 -14.46 -1.78
CA TYR A 335 0.03 -14.50 -0.45
C TYR A 335 0.51 -15.89 -0.03
N GLY A 336 0.21 -16.94 -0.79
CA GLY A 336 0.50 -18.32 -0.47
C GLY A 336 1.96 -18.72 -0.68
N SER A 337 2.90 -18.22 0.13
CA SER A 337 4.31 -18.56 0.16
C SER A 337 4.69 -19.38 1.40
N GLU A 338 5.82 -20.09 1.35
CA GLU A 338 6.35 -20.84 2.48
C GLU A 338 6.60 -19.92 3.69
N GLU A 339 7.22 -18.77 3.46
CA GLU A 339 7.54 -17.76 4.46
C GLU A 339 6.27 -17.25 5.16
N ASN A 340 5.23 -16.90 4.40
CA ASN A 340 3.96 -16.42 4.94
C ASN A 340 3.20 -17.50 5.73
N TYR A 341 3.16 -18.73 5.23
CA TYR A 341 2.54 -19.84 5.98
C TYR A 341 3.28 -20.14 7.27
N ARG A 342 4.61 -20.12 7.25
CA ARG A 342 5.43 -20.29 8.44
C ARG A 342 5.13 -19.22 9.47
N PHE A 343 5.12 -17.95 9.07
CA PHE A 343 4.81 -16.84 9.98
C PHE A 343 3.43 -17.00 10.63
N MET A 344 2.40 -17.34 9.83
CA MET A 344 1.04 -17.52 10.34
C MET A 344 0.94 -18.74 11.29
N GLU A 345 1.70 -19.82 11.03
CA GLU A 345 1.74 -20.98 11.92
C GLU A 345 2.46 -20.67 13.23
N GLU A 346 3.61 -20.01 13.18
CA GLU A 346 4.37 -19.58 14.36
C GLU A 346 3.61 -18.58 15.23
N SER A 347 2.69 -17.82 14.62
CA SER A 347 1.79 -16.87 15.29
C SER A 347 0.41 -17.48 15.63
N GLU A 348 0.24 -18.79 15.55
CA GLU A 348 -0.99 -19.52 15.88
C GLU A 348 -2.25 -19.07 15.12
N MET A 349 -2.09 -18.48 13.94
CA MET A 349 -3.20 -17.99 13.12
C MET A 349 -3.81 -19.08 12.22
N ASN A 350 -5.13 -19.05 12.04
CA ASN A 350 -5.82 -19.87 11.06
C ASN A 350 -5.65 -19.30 9.65
N ALA A 351 -4.81 -19.93 8.83
CA ALA A 351 -4.44 -19.44 7.49
C ALA A 351 -5.41 -19.94 6.41
N TYR A 352 -6.53 -19.25 6.18
CA TYR A 352 -7.39 -19.50 5.01
C TYR A 352 -6.84 -18.82 3.75
N VAL A 353 -5.55 -19.00 3.52
CA VAL A 353 -4.81 -18.41 2.40
C VAL A 353 -4.67 -19.45 1.30
N LYS A 354 -5.08 -19.11 0.08
CA LYS A 354 -4.91 -19.99 -1.07
C LYS A 354 -3.44 -20.05 -1.47
N TYR A 355 -3.04 -21.15 -2.07
CA TYR A 355 -1.73 -21.30 -2.72
C TYR A 355 -1.88 -21.38 -4.24
N ASN A 356 -0.80 -21.15 -4.95
CA ASN A 356 -0.75 -21.33 -6.39
C ASN A 356 -1.20 -22.76 -6.76
N TYR A 357 -2.02 -22.88 -7.79
CA TYR A 357 -2.65 -24.14 -8.24
C TYR A 357 -3.81 -24.68 -7.40
N PHE A 358 -4.19 -24.11 -6.25
CA PHE A 358 -5.31 -24.59 -5.42
C PHE A 358 -6.59 -24.92 -6.23
N HIS A 359 -6.98 -24.03 -7.15
CA HIS A 359 -8.14 -24.26 -8.01
C HIS A 359 -7.87 -25.26 -9.16
N GLN A 360 -6.61 -25.32 -9.63
CA GLN A 360 -6.25 -26.26 -10.70
C GLN A 360 -6.22 -27.70 -10.20
N GLU A 361 -5.77 -27.92 -8.97
CA GLU A 361 -5.70 -29.21 -8.31
C GLU A 361 -7.08 -29.85 -8.14
N GLN A 362 -8.16 -29.06 -8.11
CA GLN A 362 -9.52 -29.54 -8.01
C GLN A 362 -10.11 -30.02 -9.35
N ARG A 363 -9.47 -29.69 -10.47
CA ARG A 363 -9.95 -30.05 -11.81
C ARG A 363 -9.64 -31.52 -12.13
N PRO A 364 -10.54 -32.25 -12.83
CA PRO A 364 -10.30 -33.66 -13.21
C PRO A 364 -8.99 -33.87 -13.96
N ARG A 365 -8.60 -32.95 -14.85
CA ARG A 365 -7.35 -33.03 -15.60
C ARG A 365 -6.10 -33.06 -14.70
N TYR A 366 -6.11 -32.36 -13.57
CA TYR A 366 -5.01 -32.39 -12.61
C TYR A 366 -5.06 -33.66 -11.78
N LYS A 367 -6.23 -33.99 -11.22
CA LYS A 367 -6.44 -35.18 -10.36
C LYS A 367 -6.08 -36.49 -11.05
N ASN A 368 -6.38 -36.59 -12.35
CA ASN A 368 -6.16 -37.81 -13.14
C ASN A 368 -4.77 -37.84 -13.81
N ASN A 369 -3.88 -36.88 -13.54
CA ASN A 369 -2.55 -36.87 -14.12
C ASN A 369 -1.54 -37.57 -13.21
N PRO A 370 -1.11 -38.82 -13.51
CA PRO A 370 -0.21 -39.61 -12.65
C PRO A 370 1.24 -39.11 -12.71
N PHE A 371 1.55 -38.18 -13.62
CA PHE A 371 2.90 -37.71 -13.85
C PHE A 371 3.28 -36.48 -13.01
N LEU A 372 2.36 -35.90 -12.28
CA LEU A 372 2.66 -34.75 -11.42
C LEU A 372 3.48 -35.18 -10.19
N PRO A 373 4.49 -34.39 -9.77
CA PRO A 373 5.27 -34.71 -8.56
C PRO A 373 4.41 -34.99 -7.34
N ASP A 374 3.31 -34.26 -7.17
CA ASP A 374 2.38 -34.39 -6.04
C ASP A 374 1.57 -35.71 -6.07
N HIS A 375 1.54 -36.41 -7.19
CA HIS A 375 0.83 -37.69 -7.36
C HIS A 375 1.77 -38.91 -7.40
N LEU A 376 3.09 -38.68 -7.37
CA LEU A 376 4.06 -39.76 -7.27
C LEU A 376 4.11 -40.30 -5.84
N TYR A 377 4.22 -41.61 -5.71
CA TYR A 377 4.44 -42.23 -4.40
C TYR A 377 5.80 -41.78 -3.84
N TYR A 378 5.81 -41.31 -2.60
CA TYR A 378 7.01 -40.92 -1.87
C TYR A 378 7.28 -41.87 -0.71
N ASN A 379 8.43 -42.51 -0.71
CA ASN A 379 8.94 -43.30 0.41
C ASN A 379 9.75 -42.39 1.34
N ALA A 380 9.18 -42.04 2.49
CA ALA A 380 9.82 -41.12 3.43
C ALA A 380 11.00 -41.77 4.19
N GLN A 381 11.00 -43.11 4.36
CA GLN A 381 12.07 -43.83 5.09
C GLN A 381 13.35 -43.86 4.28
N GLU A 382 13.26 -44.16 2.97
CA GLU A 382 14.40 -44.30 2.07
C GLU A 382 14.58 -43.07 1.17
N ASN A 383 13.76 -42.04 1.32
CA ASN A 383 13.84 -40.73 0.68
C ASN A 383 13.91 -40.81 -0.87
N TYR A 384 12.93 -41.47 -1.50
CA TYR A 384 12.80 -41.53 -2.96
C TYR A 384 11.35 -41.43 -3.41
N TYR A 385 11.15 -41.03 -4.66
CA TYR A 385 9.86 -41.06 -5.35
C TYR A 385 9.79 -42.22 -6.32
N VAL A 386 8.57 -42.74 -6.57
CA VAL A 386 8.35 -43.81 -7.57
C VAL A 386 7.61 -43.24 -8.76
N CYS A 387 8.14 -43.42 -9.97
CA CYS A 387 7.45 -42.98 -11.19
C CYS A 387 6.35 -43.99 -11.59
N PRO A 388 5.38 -43.61 -12.48
CA PRO A 388 4.34 -44.52 -12.93
C PRO A 388 4.79 -45.82 -13.59
N MET A 389 6.06 -45.91 -13.97
CA MET A 389 6.71 -47.15 -14.50
C MET A 389 7.46 -47.94 -13.41
N GLY A 390 7.28 -47.62 -12.15
CA GLY A 390 7.93 -48.30 -11.03
C GLY A 390 9.40 -47.92 -10.80
N GLN A 391 9.95 -46.98 -11.55
CA GLN A 391 11.35 -46.58 -11.37
C GLN A 391 11.47 -45.57 -10.21
N HIS A 392 12.53 -45.73 -9.41
CA HIS A 392 12.85 -44.81 -8.33
C HIS A 392 13.49 -43.52 -8.87
N LEU A 393 13.00 -42.38 -8.37
CA LEU A 393 13.68 -41.10 -8.45
C LEU A 393 14.42 -40.92 -7.14
N GLU A 394 15.71 -41.08 -7.15
CA GLU A 394 16.57 -41.03 -5.97
C GLU A 394 16.88 -39.58 -5.60
N PHE A 395 17.01 -39.32 -4.30
CA PHE A 395 17.49 -38.05 -3.81
C PHE A 395 18.90 -37.78 -4.34
N ARG A 396 19.14 -36.56 -4.81
CA ARG A 396 20.45 -36.13 -5.30
C ARG A 396 21.08 -35.09 -4.41
N GLU A 397 20.39 -33.99 -4.23
CA GLU A 397 20.90 -32.84 -3.50
C GLU A 397 19.76 -31.97 -2.96
N THR A 398 20.07 -31.14 -1.98
CA THR A 398 19.19 -30.07 -1.52
C THR A 398 19.69 -28.74 -2.07
N THR A 399 18.82 -28.02 -2.76
CA THR A 399 19.12 -26.67 -3.25
C THR A 399 18.44 -25.64 -2.35
N THR A 400 19.18 -24.60 -2.01
CA THR A 400 18.68 -23.47 -1.24
C THR A 400 18.51 -22.26 -2.14
N THR A 401 17.37 -21.58 -2.02
CA THR A 401 17.10 -20.32 -2.72
C THR A 401 16.73 -19.23 -1.71
N LYS A 402 17.35 -18.06 -1.85
CA LYS A 402 16.98 -16.89 -1.06
C LYS A 402 15.93 -16.07 -1.80
N THR A 403 14.84 -15.77 -1.12
CA THR A 403 13.80 -14.85 -1.62
C THR A 403 14.28 -13.40 -1.57
N SER A 404 13.53 -12.49 -2.18
CA SER A 404 13.81 -11.05 -2.10
C SER A 404 13.69 -10.47 -0.68
N THR A 405 12.99 -11.16 0.21
CA THR A 405 12.86 -10.83 1.64
C THR A 405 14.06 -11.30 2.47
N GLY A 406 14.90 -12.19 1.90
CA GLY A 406 16.03 -12.82 2.59
C GLY A 406 15.70 -14.19 3.18
N TYR A 407 14.45 -14.65 3.07
CA TYR A 407 14.03 -15.98 3.52
C TYR A 407 14.73 -17.07 2.69
N THR A 408 15.23 -18.11 3.37
CA THR A 408 15.89 -19.24 2.74
C THR A 408 14.90 -20.39 2.61
N SER A 409 14.56 -20.72 1.37
CA SER A 409 13.72 -21.86 1.01
C SER A 409 14.55 -23.03 0.50
N GLU A 410 14.23 -24.24 0.95
CA GLU A 410 14.94 -25.47 0.61
C GLU A 410 14.09 -26.35 -0.30
N SER A 411 14.70 -26.87 -1.33
CA SER A 411 14.09 -27.82 -2.25
C SER A 411 14.98 -29.03 -2.47
N SER A 412 14.41 -30.22 -2.30
CA SER A 412 15.10 -31.49 -2.56
C SER A 412 14.94 -31.88 -4.04
N ILE A 413 16.04 -32.22 -4.69
CA ILE A 413 16.07 -32.66 -6.07
C ILE A 413 16.13 -34.17 -6.09
N TYR A 414 15.22 -34.79 -6.84
CA TYR A 414 15.17 -36.23 -7.08
C TYR A 414 15.30 -36.50 -8.56
N GLU A 415 16.10 -37.52 -8.92
CA GLU A 415 16.43 -37.87 -10.29
C GLU A 415 16.18 -39.36 -10.57
N ALA A 416 15.51 -39.66 -11.67
CA ALA A 416 15.31 -41.00 -12.17
C ALA A 416 16.65 -41.59 -12.72
N LYS A 417 16.85 -42.90 -12.57
CA LYS A 417 18.08 -43.55 -13.07
C LYS A 417 18.22 -43.45 -14.59
N ASN A 418 17.16 -43.75 -15.33
CA ASN A 418 17.16 -43.69 -16.80
C ASN A 418 15.74 -43.61 -17.35
N CYS A 419 15.46 -42.61 -18.19
CA CYS A 419 14.18 -42.47 -18.89
C CYS A 419 14.27 -42.70 -20.40
N ARG A 420 15.44 -43.16 -20.90
CA ARG A 420 15.67 -43.45 -22.31
C ARG A 420 14.89 -44.72 -22.69
N GLY A 421 14.13 -44.66 -23.78
CA GLY A 421 13.30 -45.79 -24.22
C GLY A 421 12.01 -46.02 -23.42
N CYS A 422 11.68 -45.17 -22.44
CA CYS A 422 10.46 -45.31 -21.66
C CYS A 422 9.23 -44.99 -22.54
N PRO A 423 8.21 -45.89 -22.62
CA PRO A 423 7.04 -45.69 -23.47
C PRO A 423 6.16 -44.50 -23.01
N LEU A 424 6.22 -44.11 -21.73
CA LEU A 424 5.49 -42.98 -21.17
C LEU A 424 6.26 -41.67 -21.20
N ARG A 425 7.48 -41.66 -21.78
CA ARG A 425 8.36 -40.49 -21.78
C ARG A 425 7.69 -39.23 -22.29
N SER A 426 7.02 -39.28 -23.44
CA SER A 426 6.37 -38.13 -24.08
C SER A 426 5.24 -37.48 -23.24
N GLN A 427 4.59 -38.29 -22.41
CA GLN A 427 3.52 -37.83 -21.50
C GLN A 427 4.09 -37.36 -20.14
N CYS A 428 5.17 -38.00 -19.69
CA CYS A 428 5.72 -37.83 -18.36
C CYS A 428 6.69 -36.64 -18.26
N TYR A 429 7.59 -36.47 -19.25
CA TYR A 429 8.69 -35.52 -19.18
C TYR A 429 9.06 -34.96 -20.55
N LYS A 430 8.96 -33.65 -20.69
CA LYS A 430 9.21 -32.92 -21.94
C LYS A 430 10.64 -32.35 -22.05
N GLY A 431 11.46 -32.51 -21.02
CA GLY A 431 12.86 -32.05 -21.00
C GLY A 431 13.74 -32.80 -21.98
N LYS A 432 14.87 -32.22 -22.39
CA LYS A 432 15.85 -32.78 -23.32
C LYS A 432 16.73 -33.87 -22.68
N GLU A 433 16.86 -33.87 -21.36
CA GLU A 433 17.73 -34.79 -20.62
C GLU A 433 17.15 -36.23 -20.62
N ASP A 434 18.01 -37.23 -20.56
CA ASP A 434 17.64 -38.66 -20.52
C ASP A 434 17.14 -39.12 -19.14
N ARG A 435 17.15 -38.23 -18.16
CA ARG A 435 16.71 -38.47 -16.79
C ARG A 435 15.72 -37.41 -16.34
N ARG A 436 14.61 -37.84 -15.79
CA ARG A 436 13.62 -36.92 -15.21
C ARG A 436 14.12 -36.43 -13.86
N LYS A 437 14.16 -35.10 -13.68
CA LYS A 437 14.40 -34.46 -12.39
C LYS A 437 13.09 -33.80 -11.89
N ILE A 438 12.83 -33.94 -10.60
CA ILE A 438 11.78 -33.21 -9.90
C ILE A 438 12.40 -32.46 -8.73
N SER A 439 11.94 -31.23 -8.51
CA SER A 439 12.31 -30.42 -7.35
C SER A 439 11.09 -30.33 -6.44
N VAL A 440 11.26 -30.70 -5.18
CA VAL A 440 10.17 -30.76 -4.20
C VAL A 440 10.57 -29.99 -2.96
N ASN A 441 9.71 -29.03 -2.58
CA ASN A 441 9.82 -28.36 -1.30
C ASN A 441 8.85 -29.04 -0.31
N HIS A 442 9.37 -29.88 0.55
CA HIS A 442 8.58 -30.67 1.49
C HIS A 442 7.86 -29.79 2.54
N ARG A 443 8.54 -28.72 3.04
CA ARG A 443 7.92 -27.78 3.99
C ARG A 443 6.73 -27.07 3.37
N LEU A 444 6.92 -26.48 2.18
CA LEU A 444 5.82 -25.83 1.47
C LEU A 444 4.67 -26.79 1.17
N ASN A 445 4.97 -28.05 0.81
CA ASN A 445 3.94 -29.06 0.57
C ASN A 445 3.15 -29.40 1.84
N SER A 446 3.81 -29.49 3.00
CA SER A 446 3.15 -29.65 4.29
C SER A 446 2.18 -28.49 4.58
N TYR A 447 2.64 -27.23 4.39
CA TYR A 447 1.77 -26.04 4.53
C TYR A 447 0.60 -26.05 3.56
N LYS A 448 0.82 -26.41 2.30
CA LYS A 448 -0.26 -26.53 1.30
C LYS A 448 -1.28 -27.58 1.71
N GLN A 449 -0.86 -28.69 2.29
CA GLN A 449 -1.78 -29.72 2.79
C GLN A 449 -2.64 -29.20 3.94
N LYS A 450 -2.04 -28.53 4.94
CA LYS A 450 -2.76 -27.88 6.03
C LYS A 450 -3.76 -26.83 5.49
N ALA A 451 -3.30 -25.95 4.60
CA ALA A 451 -4.14 -24.94 3.97
C ALA A 451 -5.28 -25.56 3.15
N ARG A 452 -5.03 -26.68 2.42
CA ARG A 452 -6.08 -27.43 1.70
C ARG A 452 -7.16 -27.92 2.64
N THR A 453 -6.78 -28.54 3.76
CA THR A 453 -7.72 -29.03 4.78
C THR A 453 -8.58 -27.88 5.32
N LEU A 454 -7.96 -26.76 5.68
CA LEU A 454 -8.70 -25.56 6.13
C LEU A 454 -9.63 -25.02 5.05
N LEU A 455 -9.12 -24.80 3.83
CA LEU A 455 -9.89 -24.21 2.72
C LEU A 455 -11.04 -25.09 2.22
N THR A 456 -10.98 -26.42 2.39
CA THR A 456 -12.04 -27.35 1.99
C THR A 456 -13.04 -27.64 3.11
N SER A 457 -12.75 -27.24 4.34
CA SER A 457 -13.68 -27.31 5.47
C SER A 457 -14.92 -26.43 5.23
N GLU A 458 -15.99 -26.68 5.96
CA GLU A 458 -17.21 -25.86 5.89
C GLU A 458 -16.94 -24.38 6.18
N LYS A 459 -16.14 -24.10 7.22
CA LYS A 459 -15.69 -22.73 7.53
C LYS A 459 -14.87 -22.15 6.38
N GLY A 460 -13.94 -22.91 5.81
CA GLY A 460 -13.11 -22.47 4.69
C GLY A 460 -13.92 -22.15 3.43
N ILE A 461 -14.98 -22.91 3.15
CA ILE A 461 -15.89 -22.60 2.03
C ILE A 461 -16.63 -21.29 2.29
N LYS A 462 -17.08 -21.03 3.51
CA LYS A 462 -17.71 -19.77 3.92
C LYS A 462 -16.73 -18.60 3.75
N HIS A 463 -15.49 -18.70 4.25
CA HIS A 463 -14.46 -17.67 4.12
C HIS A 463 -14.10 -17.40 2.66
N ARG A 464 -13.94 -18.44 1.83
CA ARG A 464 -13.65 -18.26 0.39
C ARG A 464 -14.76 -17.52 -0.37
N LYS A 465 -16.04 -17.79 -0.05
CA LYS A 465 -17.18 -17.07 -0.61
C LYS A 465 -17.21 -15.62 -0.12
N ARG A 466 -16.98 -15.42 1.16
CA ARG A 466 -17.02 -14.09 1.77
C ARG A 466 -15.88 -13.18 1.30
N ARG A 467 -14.70 -13.72 0.99
CA ARG A 467 -13.57 -12.94 0.48
C ARG A 467 -13.91 -12.08 -0.75
N SER A 468 -14.71 -12.59 -1.69
CA SER A 468 -15.13 -11.82 -2.87
C SER A 468 -16.06 -10.65 -2.52
N VAL A 469 -16.72 -10.71 -1.38
CA VAL A 469 -17.63 -9.66 -0.91
C VAL A 469 -16.91 -8.67 0.01
N GLU A 470 -15.88 -9.11 0.71
CA GLU A 470 -15.12 -8.29 1.65
C GLU A 470 -14.17 -7.29 0.93
N PRO A 471 -12.90 -7.59 0.64
CA PRO A 471 -12.00 -6.59 0.08
C PRO A 471 -12.33 -6.23 -1.39
N GLU A 472 -12.80 -7.18 -2.20
CA GLU A 472 -13.08 -6.90 -3.61
C GLU A 472 -14.23 -5.89 -3.77
N SER A 473 -15.28 -6.00 -2.95
CA SER A 473 -16.38 -5.03 -2.92
C SER A 473 -15.90 -3.65 -2.45
N VAL A 474 -15.04 -3.60 -1.42
CA VAL A 474 -14.44 -2.36 -0.92
C VAL A 474 -13.63 -1.68 -2.03
N PHE A 475 -12.77 -2.42 -2.74
CA PHE A 475 -12.04 -1.87 -3.89
C PHE A 475 -12.96 -1.43 -5.03
N GLY A 476 -14.03 -2.16 -5.28
CA GLY A 476 -15.05 -1.79 -6.27
C GLY A 476 -15.71 -0.46 -5.91
N GLN A 477 -16.13 -0.29 -4.67
CA GLN A 477 -16.72 0.96 -4.18
C GLN A 477 -15.71 2.11 -4.21
N MET A 478 -14.50 1.89 -3.73
CA MET A 478 -13.43 2.87 -3.74
C MET A 478 -13.13 3.40 -5.14
N LYS A 479 -12.92 2.50 -6.11
CA LYS A 479 -12.48 2.88 -7.44
C LYS A 479 -13.60 3.34 -8.36
N ASN A 480 -14.79 2.74 -8.26
CA ASN A 480 -15.90 3.01 -9.18
C ASN A 480 -16.88 4.03 -8.61
N ASN A 481 -17.40 3.82 -7.40
CA ASN A 481 -18.43 4.70 -6.83
C ASN A 481 -17.83 5.96 -6.22
N MET A 482 -16.66 5.84 -5.59
CA MET A 482 -15.96 6.97 -4.98
C MET A 482 -14.87 7.57 -5.88
N HIS A 483 -14.62 7.01 -7.07
CA HIS A 483 -13.65 7.53 -8.06
C HIS A 483 -12.23 7.74 -7.51
N TYR A 484 -11.84 6.95 -6.48
CA TYR A 484 -10.52 7.02 -5.87
C TYR A 484 -9.56 6.05 -6.58
N ARG A 485 -9.14 6.41 -7.81
CA ARG A 485 -8.31 5.57 -8.70
C ARG A 485 -6.87 6.03 -8.78
N ARG A 486 -6.57 7.23 -8.31
CA ARG A 486 -5.25 7.86 -8.40
C ARG A 486 -5.00 8.72 -7.17
N PHE A 487 -3.81 8.59 -6.60
CA PHE A 487 -3.38 9.46 -5.51
C PHE A 487 -3.16 10.90 -5.99
N ARG A 488 -3.35 11.86 -5.09
CA ARG A 488 -3.25 13.29 -5.38
C ARG A 488 -2.03 13.95 -4.76
N HIS A 489 -1.25 13.18 -4.02
CA HIS A 489 -0.03 13.59 -3.34
C HIS A 489 1.19 12.85 -3.88
N PHE A 490 2.38 13.39 -3.60
CA PHE A 490 3.67 12.76 -3.84
C PHE A 490 4.29 12.36 -2.51
N GLY A 491 5.02 11.27 -2.51
CA GLY A 491 5.69 10.71 -1.34
C GLY A 491 4.77 9.88 -0.46
N GLN A 492 5.31 8.79 0.08
CA GLN A 492 4.57 7.77 0.83
C GLN A 492 3.79 8.35 2.01
N ASP A 493 4.39 9.23 2.83
CA ASP A 493 3.74 9.83 3.99
C ASP A 493 2.46 10.60 3.65
N LYS A 494 2.50 11.40 2.57
CA LYS A 494 1.34 12.21 2.16
C LYS A 494 0.28 11.37 1.47
N VAL A 495 0.69 10.31 0.78
CA VAL A 495 -0.22 9.34 0.17
C VAL A 495 -0.93 8.54 1.26
N LEU A 496 -0.20 8.12 2.30
CA LEU A 496 -0.77 7.42 3.45
C LEU A 496 -1.77 8.30 4.21
N MET A 497 -1.44 9.57 4.45
CA MET A 497 -2.36 10.57 5.03
C MET A 497 -3.65 10.70 4.19
N ASP A 498 -3.52 10.82 2.87
CA ASP A 498 -4.67 10.96 1.97
C ASP A 498 -5.57 9.73 2.04
N PHE A 499 -4.96 8.54 2.12
CA PHE A 499 -5.70 7.30 2.27
C PHE A 499 -6.33 7.15 3.67
N ALA A 500 -5.69 7.64 4.73
CA ALA A 500 -6.27 7.68 6.08
C ALA A 500 -7.59 8.45 6.11
N PHE A 501 -7.64 9.65 5.56
CA PHE A 501 -8.89 10.41 5.41
C PHE A 501 -9.94 9.66 4.59
N PHE A 502 -9.50 8.98 3.53
CA PHE A 502 -10.38 8.16 2.71
C PHE A 502 -10.96 6.99 3.50
N ALA A 503 -10.13 6.22 4.23
CA ALA A 503 -10.54 5.05 5.00
C ALA A 503 -11.53 5.43 6.12
N ILE A 504 -11.27 6.53 6.85
CA ILE A 504 -12.20 7.08 7.85
C ILE A 504 -13.54 7.41 7.19
N ALA A 505 -13.52 8.17 6.10
CA ALA A 505 -14.73 8.58 5.38
C ALA A 505 -15.50 7.39 4.79
N PHE A 506 -14.79 6.40 4.26
CA PHE A 506 -15.36 5.16 3.72
C PHE A 506 -16.09 4.37 4.81
N ASN A 507 -15.43 4.15 5.95
CA ASN A 507 -15.99 3.42 7.08
C ASN A 507 -17.23 4.12 7.62
N LEU A 508 -17.18 5.43 7.84
CA LEU A 508 -18.33 6.20 8.33
C LEU A 508 -19.50 6.19 7.32
N LYS A 509 -19.20 6.29 6.02
CA LYS A 509 -20.24 6.18 4.97
C LYS A 509 -20.91 4.81 5.01
N LYS A 510 -20.13 3.75 5.22
CA LYS A 510 -20.63 2.38 5.30
C LYS A 510 -21.52 2.18 6.53
N VAL A 511 -21.07 2.63 7.70
CA VAL A 511 -21.83 2.55 8.95
C VAL A 511 -23.12 3.36 8.86
N ALA A 512 -23.07 4.61 8.36
CA ALA A 512 -24.26 5.43 8.17
C ALA A 512 -25.31 4.74 7.28
N ALA A 513 -24.86 4.09 6.18
CA ALA A 513 -25.76 3.35 5.31
C ALA A 513 -26.36 2.10 5.97
N GLN A 514 -25.61 1.41 6.84
CA GLN A 514 -26.11 0.27 7.62
C GLN A 514 -27.16 0.71 8.64
N LEU A 515 -26.89 1.77 9.39
CA LEU A 515 -27.81 2.33 10.37
C LEU A 515 -29.13 2.75 9.73
N LYS A 516 -29.08 3.41 8.58
CA LYS A 516 -30.28 3.81 7.83
C LYS A 516 -31.13 2.60 7.43
N LYS A 517 -30.52 1.55 6.90
CA LYS A 517 -31.22 0.29 6.54
C LYS A 517 -31.87 -0.38 7.75
N THR A 518 -31.20 -0.36 8.90
CA THR A 518 -31.75 -0.94 10.12
C THR A 518 -32.97 -0.16 10.60
N GLN A 519 -32.95 1.17 10.51
CA GLN A 519 -34.10 2.01 10.84
C GLN A 519 -35.28 1.82 9.88
N GLU A 520 -35.02 1.69 8.58
CA GLU A 520 -36.06 1.41 7.57
C GLU A 520 -36.73 0.04 7.79
N ASN A 521 -35.98 -0.97 8.21
CA ASN A 521 -36.49 -2.32 8.47
C ASN A 521 -37.20 -2.45 9.82
N HIS A 522 -36.89 -1.59 10.79
CA HIS A 522 -37.49 -1.55 12.13
C HIS A 522 -37.87 -0.13 12.48
N PRO A 523 -38.96 0.43 11.89
CA PRO A 523 -39.39 1.76 12.22
C PRO A 523 -39.75 1.85 13.72
N LEU A 524 -39.23 2.86 14.39
CA LEU A 524 -39.58 3.14 15.78
C LEU A 524 -41.08 3.28 15.89
N PRO A 525 -41.75 2.70 16.92
CA PRO A 525 -43.16 2.94 17.15
C PRO A 525 -43.38 4.42 17.34
N SER A 526 -44.40 4.96 16.67
CA SER A 526 -44.83 6.34 16.80
C SER A 526 -45.08 6.66 18.29
N GLN A 527 -44.69 7.84 18.77
CA GLN A 527 -44.73 8.24 20.17
C GLN A 527 -46.15 8.22 20.82
N ASP A 528 -47.17 7.76 20.09
CA ASP A 528 -48.59 7.76 20.54
C ASP A 528 -49.06 6.39 21.11
N ALA A 529 -48.19 5.41 21.33
CA ALA A 529 -48.60 4.15 21.94
C ALA A 529 -48.16 4.07 23.42
N THR A 530 -48.89 4.77 24.28
CA THR A 530 -48.90 4.52 25.71
C THR A 530 -49.61 3.20 26.01
N SER A 531 -48.90 2.35 26.79
CA SER A 531 -49.40 1.22 27.58
C SER A 531 -49.84 -0.06 26.85
N ARG A 532 -49.09 -1.11 26.96
CA ARG A 532 -49.35 -2.43 27.58
C ARG A 532 -48.42 -3.54 27.03
N GLY A 533 -47.87 -4.34 27.93
CA GLY A 533 -47.36 -5.67 27.63
C GLY A 533 -45.86 -5.88 27.83
N LYS A 534 -45.46 -6.19 29.07
CA LYS A 534 -44.21 -6.87 29.39
C LYS A 534 -44.36 -8.33 28.99
N GLU A 535 -43.42 -8.86 28.19
CA GLU A 535 -42.72 -10.14 28.39
C GLU A 535 -42.11 -10.61 27.06
N GLY A 536 -40.83 -10.93 27.09
CA GLY A 536 -40.20 -11.85 26.17
C GLY A 536 -39.77 -11.33 24.81
N ALA A 537 -38.78 -10.43 24.75
CA ALA A 537 -37.93 -10.27 23.58
C ALA A 537 -36.53 -9.89 24.07
N GLU A 538 -35.56 -10.74 23.78
CA GLU A 538 -34.14 -10.36 23.85
C GLU A 538 -33.96 -9.11 23.01
N ARG A 539 -33.73 -7.99 23.68
CA ARG A 539 -33.52 -6.69 23.08
C ARG A 539 -32.18 -6.71 22.35
N PHE A 540 -32.21 -6.90 21.05
CA PHE A 540 -31.22 -6.26 20.20
C PHE A 540 -31.42 -4.74 20.36
N GLU A 541 -30.59 -4.10 21.15
CA GLU A 541 -30.60 -2.64 21.25
C GLU A 541 -30.34 -2.06 19.86
N ILE A 542 -31.39 -1.50 19.28
CA ILE A 542 -31.30 -0.77 17.99
C ILE A 542 -30.37 0.42 18.23
N ILE A 543 -29.19 0.38 17.63
CA ILE A 543 -28.22 1.46 17.67
C ILE A 543 -28.81 2.64 16.89
N THR A 544 -29.54 3.52 17.57
CA THR A 544 -30.03 4.76 16.98
C THR A 544 -28.96 5.86 17.08
N PHE A 545 -29.03 6.87 16.22
CA PHE A 545 -28.12 8.05 16.25
C PHE A 545 -28.04 8.73 17.63
N THR A 546 -29.06 8.59 18.46
CA THR A 546 -29.13 9.12 19.83
C THR A 546 -28.26 8.34 20.83
N HIS A 547 -27.96 7.07 20.58
CA HIS A 547 -27.16 6.23 21.49
C HIS A 547 -25.64 6.48 21.37
N PHE A 548 -25.18 7.19 20.37
CA PHE A 548 -23.79 7.65 20.28
C PHE A 548 -23.48 8.85 21.20
N LYS A 549 -24.49 9.56 21.71
CA LYS A 549 -24.30 10.76 22.56
C LYS A 549 -23.77 10.51 23.98
N PRO A 550 -24.15 9.50 24.76
CA PRO A 550 -23.81 9.44 26.19
C PRO A 550 -22.47 8.78 26.54
N TYR A 551 -21.88 7.99 25.63
CA TYR A 551 -20.69 7.17 25.96
C TYR A 551 -19.35 7.80 25.60
N LEU A 552 -19.36 8.91 24.89
CA LEU A 552 -18.15 9.61 24.49
C LEU A 552 -17.52 10.46 25.60
N SER A 553 -18.12 10.50 26.80
CA SER A 553 -17.62 11.29 27.94
C SER A 553 -16.97 10.49 29.07
N LYS A 554 -16.95 9.16 29.00
CA LYS A 554 -16.32 8.33 30.05
C LYS A 554 -15.63 7.11 29.45
N ASN A 555 -14.33 7.01 29.69
CA ASN A 555 -13.48 5.83 29.51
C ASN A 555 -12.94 5.50 28.09
N VAL A 556 -12.01 6.32 27.59
CA VAL A 556 -11.02 5.90 26.57
C VAL A 556 -9.59 5.81 27.16
N PHE A 557 -9.42 6.00 28.47
CA PHE A 557 -8.09 6.04 29.10
C PHE A 557 -7.87 4.95 30.15
N SER A 558 -7.99 3.67 29.79
CA SER A 558 -7.64 2.60 30.72
C SER A 558 -6.95 1.38 30.09
N ILE A 559 -6.46 1.47 28.86
CA ILE A 559 -5.68 0.40 28.24
C ILE A 559 -4.47 1.05 27.55
N ALA A 560 -3.58 1.67 28.32
CA ALA A 560 -2.20 1.96 27.97
C ALA A 560 -1.48 2.46 29.24
N ALA A 561 -1.12 1.52 30.11
CA ALA A 561 -0.10 1.68 31.15
C ALA A 561 0.65 0.36 31.26
#